data_174fb02e40f418bd6e3891f1ace5adc9
#
_entry.id   174fb02e40f418bd6e3891f1ace5adc9
#
_cell.length_a   1.000
_cell.length_b   1.000
_cell.length_c   1.000
_cell.angle_alpha   90.00
_cell.angle_beta   90.00
_cell.angle_gamma   90.00
#
_symmetry.space_group_name_H-M   'P 1'
#
loop_
_entity.id
_entity.type
_entity.pdbx_description
1 polymer ?
#
loop_
_entity_poly.entity_id
_entity_poly.type
_entity_poly.pdbx_seq_one_letter_code
_entity_poly.pdbx_strand_id
1 'polypeptide(L)'
;MRQAIAEEVSRSRGVKVTSDEVVVVPGGKPIIFFAILALAEVGDEVIYPNPGFPIYESMIQYAGARAMPIRLQEEKDFRFDVDEMASLISDRTRLIILNSPQNPTGGVLSKQDFHDIAAAIGDRNIMVLSDEIYSRLVFEGEHYSIMSVPGFQERTILLDGFSKTYAMTGWRMGYGVMRSDLAAHITRLMTNSNSCTASFTQVAGIEAIRGDQSSVDRMRAEFRRRRDAFVAGLNRIKGFSCRMPKGAFYVFPNITKTGWKSKPLADALLEEAGVAALSGASFGEFGEGYLRFSVANSLENLNQALGRIDAWTKKNL
;
A
#
# COMPACT_ATOMS: atom_id res chain seq x y z
N MET A 1 8.87 -15.11 -17.21
CA MET A 1 8.40 -14.25 -16.10
C MET A 1 7.03 -13.65 -16.39
N ARG A 2 6.84 -12.85 -17.46
CA ARG A 2 5.54 -12.21 -17.78
C ARG A 2 4.38 -13.22 -17.86
N GLN A 3 4.58 -14.37 -18.52
CA GLN A 3 3.56 -15.40 -18.60
C GLN A 3 3.16 -15.97 -17.22
N ALA A 4 4.14 -16.23 -16.34
CA ALA A 4 3.85 -16.70 -14.98
C ALA A 4 3.05 -15.68 -14.14
N ILE A 5 3.36 -14.39 -14.30
CA ILE A 5 2.58 -13.32 -13.65
C ILE A 5 1.16 -13.25 -14.23
N ALA A 6 1.01 -13.33 -15.56
CA ALA A 6 -0.29 -13.29 -16.21
C ALA A 6 -1.21 -14.43 -15.74
N GLU A 7 -0.66 -15.66 -15.63
CA GLU A 7 -1.36 -16.82 -15.10
C GLU A 7 -1.79 -16.63 -13.64
N GLU A 8 -0.88 -16.13 -12.79
CA GLU A 8 -1.16 -15.88 -11.37
C GLU A 8 -2.21 -14.78 -11.17
N VAL A 9 -2.09 -13.66 -11.89
CA VAL A 9 -3.07 -12.57 -11.80
C VAL A 9 -4.42 -13.02 -12.34
N SER A 10 -4.44 -13.75 -13.47
CA SER A 10 -5.69 -14.30 -14.01
C SER A 10 -6.40 -15.19 -13.00
N ARG A 11 -5.65 -16.08 -12.35
CA ARG A 11 -6.18 -17.02 -11.34
C ARG A 11 -6.67 -16.30 -10.09
N SER A 12 -5.85 -15.37 -9.57
CA SER A 12 -6.10 -14.75 -8.26
C SER A 12 -7.09 -13.57 -8.31
N ARG A 13 -7.28 -12.93 -9.47
CA ARG A 13 -8.24 -11.82 -9.66
C ARG A 13 -9.47 -12.22 -10.48
N GLY A 14 -9.51 -13.45 -11.03
CA GLY A 14 -10.64 -13.96 -11.80
C GLY A 14 -10.86 -13.21 -13.13
N VAL A 15 -9.78 -12.69 -13.73
CA VAL A 15 -9.78 -11.97 -15.01
C VAL A 15 -8.86 -12.66 -16.00
N LYS A 16 -8.99 -12.36 -17.29
CA LYS A 16 -8.08 -12.90 -18.31
C LYS A 16 -6.96 -11.89 -18.57
N VAL A 17 -5.73 -12.26 -18.25
CA VAL A 17 -4.51 -11.47 -18.49
C VAL A 17 -3.58 -12.22 -19.42
N THR A 18 -2.98 -11.48 -20.36
CA THR A 18 -1.95 -12.00 -21.28
C THR A 18 -0.56 -11.47 -20.91
N SER A 19 0.49 -12.12 -21.41
CA SER A 19 1.86 -11.68 -21.14
C SER A 19 2.18 -10.27 -21.64
N ASP A 20 1.43 -9.77 -22.64
CA ASP A 20 1.67 -8.45 -23.22
C ASP A 20 1.10 -7.31 -22.36
N GLU A 21 0.22 -7.64 -21.43
CA GLU A 21 -0.33 -6.74 -20.43
C GLU A 21 0.57 -6.61 -19.18
N VAL A 22 1.67 -7.39 -19.10
CA VAL A 22 2.55 -7.45 -17.92
C VAL A 22 3.86 -6.71 -18.17
N VAL A 23 4.19 -5.79 -17.25
CA VAL A 23 5.48 -5.08 -17.20
C VAL A 23 6.21 -5.48 -15.93
N VAL A 24 7.40 -6.08 -16.06
CA VAL A 24 8.26 -6.47 -14.93
C VAL A 24 9.29 -5.37 -14.67
N VAL A 25 9.38 -4.91 -13.43
CA VAL A 25 10.19 -3.76 -13.02
C VAL A 25 11.07 -4.07 -11.80
N PRO A 26 12.17 -3.32 -11.56
CA PRO A 26 13.04 -3.51 -10.38
C PRO A 26 12.38 -3.00 -9.09
N GLY A 27 11.51 -3.82 -8.49
CA GLY A 27 10.63 -3.45 -7.37
C GLY A 27 9.36 -2.75 -7.86
N GLY A 28 8.32 -2.63 -7.03
CA GLY A 28 7.01 -2.08 -7.46
C GLY A 28 6.98 -0.58 -7.75
N LYS A 29 7.87 0.22 -7.12
CA LYS A 29 7.86 1.69 -7.25
C LYS A 29 7.89 2.24 -8.68
N PRO A 30 8.65 1.67 -9.64
CA PRO A 30 8.65 2.16 -11.01
C PRO A 30 7.27 2.14 -11.68
N ILE A 31 6.38 1.21 -11.31
CA ILE A 31 5.01 1.21 -11.84
C ILE A 31 4.25 2.46 -11.39
N ILE A 32 4.38 2.86 -10.12
CA ILE A 32 3.76 4.11 -9.61
C ILE A 32 4.30 5.31 -10.38
N PHE A 33 5.63 5.37 -10.48
CA PHE A 33 6.35 6.47 -11.14
C PHE A 33 5.91 6.63 -12.60
N PHE A 34 5.98 5.56 -13.37
CA PHE A 34 5.67 5.60 -14.79
C PHE A 34 4.17 5.75 -15.07
N ALA A 35 3.30 5.16 -14.24
CA ALA A 35 1.86 5.31 -14.40
C ALA A 35 1.44 6.77 -14.23
N ILE A 36 1.94 7.46 -13.20
CA ILE A 36 1.64 8.87 -12.98
C ILE A 36 2.18 9.73 -14.13
N LEU A 37 3.44 9.51 -14.56
CA LEU A 37 4.03 10.24 -15.70
C LEU A 37 3.33 10.01 -17.04
N ALA A 38 2.75 8.82 -17.23
CA ALA A 38 2.08 8.48 -18.50
C ALA A 38 0.63 8.98 -18.56
N LEU A 39 0.01 9.26 -17.41
CA LEU A 39 -1.43 9.52 -17.33
C LEU A 39 -1.80 10.91 -16.82
N ALA A 40 -0.85 11.63 -16.20
CA ALA A 40 -1.13 12.94 -15.60
C ALA A 40 -0.10 13.98 -16.04
N GLU A 41 -0.61 15.18 -16.34
CA GLU A 41 0.19 16.33 -16.76
C GLU A 41 -0.26 17.60 -16.02
N VAL A 42 0.35 18.73 -16.33
CA VAL A 42 0.01 20.03 -15.75
C VAL A 42 -1.47 20.36 -15.99
N GLY A 43 -2.20 20.60 -14.92
CA GLY A 43 -3.63 20.91 -14.93
C GLY A 43 -4.54 19.71 -14.65
N ASP A 44 -4.04 18.49 -14.73
CA ASP A 44 -4.77 17.29 -14.33
C ASP A 44 -4.84 17.12 -12.81
N GLU A 45 -5.79 16.31 -12.36
CA GLU A 45 -6.00 15.97 -10.95
C GLU A 45 -5.85 14.46 -10.74
N VAL A 46 -5.16 14.12 -9.64
CA VAL A 46 -4.96 12.73 -9.21
C VAL A 46 -5.44 12.57 -7.78
N ILE A 47 -6.45 11.72 -7.57
CA ILE A 47 -6.97 11.40 -6.24
C ILE A 47 -6.11 10.27 -5.63
N TYR A 48 -5.70 10.42 -4.37
CA TYR A 48 -4.86 9.44 -3.69
C TYR A 48 -5.18 9.34 -2.19
N PRO A 49 -4.98 8.16 -1.55
CA PRO A 49 -5.28 7.99 -0.12
C PRO A 49 -4.29 8.77 0.75
N ASN A 50 -4.80 9.48 1.76
CA ASN A 50 -4.01 10.20 2.75
C ASN A 50 -4.56 9.90 4.17
N PRO A 51 -3.74 9.44 5.15
CA PRO A 51 -2.31 9.17 4.99
C PRO A 51 -2.04 8.08 3.95
N GLY A 52 -0.96 8.21 3.18
CA GLY A 52 -0.62 7.29 2.09
C GLY A 52 0.88 7.12 1.90
N PHE A 53 1.27 6.20 1.02
CA PHE A 53 2.67 6.00 0.73
C PHE A 53 3.26 7.26 0.06
N PRO A 54 4.32 7.87 0.60
CA PRO A 54 4.77 9.23 0.22
C PRO A 54 5.08 9.43 -1.26
N ILE A 55 5.40 8.36 -2.00
CA ILE A 55 5.69 8.45 -3.43
C ILE A 55 4.47 8.90 -4.26
N TYR A 56 3.24 8.65 -3.79
CA TYR A 56 2.06 9.06 -4.55
C TYR A 56 2.04 10.57 -4.72
N GLU A 57 2.00 11.30 -3.62
CA GLU A 57 1.97 12.76 -3.64
C GLU A 57 3.21 13.35 -4.31
N SER A 58 4.41 12.84 -3.98
CA SER A 58 5.66 13.33 -4.56
C SER A 58 5.68 13.20 -6.09
N MET A 59 5.17 12.10 -6.62
CA MET A 59 5.16 11.90 -8.08
C MET A 59 4.05 12.67 -8.78
N ILE A 60 2.89 12.85 -8.15
CA ILE A 60 1.82 13.70 -8.68
C ILE A 60 2.33 15.13 -8.82
N GLN A 61 2.98 15.66 -7.78
CA GLN A 61 3.58 17.00 -7.81
C GLN A 61 4.71 17.11 -8.82
N TYR A 62 5.56 16.07 -8.94
CA TYR A 62 6.65 16.03 -9.93
C TYR A 62 6.13 16.07 -11.38
N ALA A 63 5.02 15.40 -11.67
CA ALA A 63 4.35 15.46 -12.97
C ALA A 63 3.66 16.81 -13.25
N GLY A 64 3.60 17.70 -12.26
CA GLY A 64 2.90 19.00 -12.34
C GLY A 64 1.39 18.90 -12.20
N ALA A 65 0.87 17.72 -11.89
CA ALA A 65 -0.55 17.51 -11.65
C ALA A 65 -0.94 17.95 -10.21
N ARG A 66 -2.23 18.16 -10.00
CA ARG A 66 -2.78 18.50 -8.71
C ARG A 66 -3.05 17.24 -7.89
N ALA A 67 -2.42 17.16 -6.72
CA ALA A 67 -2.66 16.11 -5.76
C ALA A 67 -3.98 16.37 -5.01
N MET A 68 -4.92 15.41 -5.05
CA MET A 68 -6.23 15.47 -4.42
C MET A 68 -6.31 14.39 -3.33
N PRO A 69 -5.95 14.72 -2.06
CA PRO A 69 -5.95 13.74 -0.98
C PRO A 69 -7.37 13.35 -0.59
N ILE A 70 -7.62 12.03 -0.49
CA ILE A 70 -8.83 11.49 0.15
C ILE A 70 -8.49 10.97 1.54
N ARG A 71 -9.21 11.47 2.56
CA ARG A 71 -8.93 11.12 3.96
C ARG A 71 -9.31 9.69 4.28
N LEU A 72 -8.36 8.93 4.87
CA LEU A 72 -8.65 7.65 5.49
C LEU A 72 -9.18 7.88 6.92
N GLN A 73 -10.32 7.27 7.23
CA GLN A 73 -11.05 7.49 8.47
C GLN A 73 -10.80 6.35 9.47
N GLU A 74 -10.26 6.66 10.65
CA GLU A 74 -9.97 5.66 11.68
C GLU A 74 -11.23 4.90 12.09
N GLU A 75 -12.36 5.58 12.23
CA GLU A 75 -13.65 5.00 12.59
C GLU A 75 -14.19 4.01 11.55
N LYS A 76 -13.75 4.11 10.30
CA LYS A 76 -14.03 3.17 9.19
C LYS A 76 -12.89 2.16 8.97
N ASP A 77 -12.06 1.87 9.99
CA ASP A 77 -10.88 1.01 9.89
C ASP A 77 -9.88 1.48 8.80
N PHE A 78 -9.68 2.79 8.72
CA PHE A 78 -8.83 3.45 7.73
C PHE A 78 -9.22 3.19 6.26
N ARG A 79 -10.51 3.01 6.00
CA ARG A 79 -11.09 3.16 4.66
C ARG A 79 -11.54 4.62 4.48
N PHE A 80 -11.66 5.09 3.26
CA PHE A 80 -12.22 6.41 2.96
C PHE A 80 -13.74 6.34 2.75
N ASP A 81 -14.37 7.49 2.70
CA ASP A 81 -15.76 7.66 2.30
C ASP A 81 -15.85 7.74 0.77
N VAL A 82 -16.64 6.87 0.16
CA VAL A 82 -16.78 6.86 -1.31
C VAL A 82 -17.53 8.08 -1.82
N ASP A 83 -18.46 8.63 -1.04
CA ASP A 83 -19.19 9.86 -1.42
C ASP A 83 -18.23 11.07 -1.36
N GLU A 84 -17.33 11.12 -0.37
CA GLU A 84 -16.26 12.11 -0.32
C GLU A 84 -15.35 11.98 -1.54
N MET A 85 -14.93 10.75 -1.90
CA MET A 85 -14.13 10.51 -3.11
C MET A 85 -14.88 10.98 -4.37
N ALA A 86 -16.17 10.67 -4.49
CA ALA A 86 -16.98 11.06 -5.63
C ALA A 86 -17.05 12.60 -5.77
N SER A 87 -17.09 13.31 -4.66
CA SER A 87 -17.10 14.79 -4.64
C SER A 87 -15.78 15.41 -5.12
N LEU A 88 -14.68 14.68 -5.03
CA LEU A 88 -13.36 15.11 -5.54
C LEU A 88 -13.20 14.89 -7.06
N ILE A 89 -14.07 14.08 -7.68
CA ILE A 89 -13.98 13.79 -9.11
C ILE A 89 -14.46 15.01 -9.91
N SER A 90 -13.60 15.48 -10.81
CA SER A 90 -13.89 16.56 -11.75
C SER A 90 -13.53 16.15 -13.20
N ASP A 91 -13.80 17.03 -14.17
CA ASP A 91 -13.41 16.82 -15.57
C ASP A 91 -11.87 16.78 -15.77
N ARG A 92 -11.10 17.21 -14.78
CA ARG A 92 -9.63 17.15 -14.76
C ARG A 92 -9.08 15.90 -14.10
N THR A 93 -9.91 15.10 -13.45
CA THR A 93 -9.47 13.86 -12.81
C THR A 93 -9.05 12.84 -13.87
N ARG A 94 -7.79 12.39 -13.84
CA ARG A 94 -7.23 11.39 -14.77
C ARG A 94 -6.91 10.07 -14.12
N LEU A 95 -6.53 10.10 -12.83
CA LEU A 95 -6.06 8.93 -12.11
C LEU A 95 -6.62 8.92 -10.69
N ILE A 96 -7.04 7.75 -10.23
CA ILE A 96 -7.33 7.48 -8.82
C ILE A 96 -6.37 6.39 -8.37
N ILE A 97 -5.67 6.64 -7.26
CA ILE A 97 -4.75 5.68 -6.65
C ILE A 97 -5.46 5.01 -5.48
N LEU A 98 -5.49 3.67 -5.51
CA LEU A 98 -5.98 2.84 -4.42
C LEU A 98 -4.81 2.03 -3.86
N ASN A 99 -4.76 1.85 -2.54
CA ASN A 99 -3.77 0.99 -1.91
C ASN A 99 -4.46 0.09 -0.87
N SER A 100 -4.57 -1.19 -1.17
CA SER A 100 -5.24 -2.16 -0.30
C SER A 100 -4.58 -3.55 -0.41
N PRO A 101 -4.08 -4.10 0.72
CA PRO A 101 -3.92 -3.52 2.07
C PRO A 101 -3.03 -2.29 2.11
N GLN A 102 -3.33 -1.36 3.00
CA GLN A 102 -2.83 0.00 2.96
C GLN A 102 -1.56 0.20 3.81
N ASN A 103 -0.62 0.98 3.30
CA ASN A 103 0.53 1.53 4.02
C ASN A 103 0.30 3.05 4.21
N PRO A 104 0.22 3.58 5.45
CA PRO A 104 0.75 3.03 6.71
C PRO A 104 -0.27 2.33 7.63
N THR A 105 -1.56 2.31 7.33
CA THR A 105 -2.63 2.04 8.31
C THR A 105 -2.98 0.57 8.49
N GLY A 106 -2.70 -0.27 7.49
CA GLY A 106 -3.15 -1.66 7.47
C GLY A 106 -4.64 -1.84 7.18
N GLY A 107 -5.34 -0.77 6.76
CA GLY A 107 -6.72 -0.83 6.30
C GLY A 107 -6.86 -1.70 5.04
N VAL A 108 -8.01 -2.32 4.88
CA VAL A 108 -8.34 -3.17 3.72
C VAL A 108 -9.69 -2.76 3.17
N LEU A 109 -9.74 -2.43 1.90
CA LEU A 109 -10.99 -2.15 1.19
C LEU A 109 -11.78 -3.44 1.00
N SER A 110 -13.06 -3.40 1.26
CA SER A 110 -13.97 -4.52 1.05
C SER A 110 -14.36 -4.64 -0.44
N LYS A 111 -14.92 -5.80 -0.80
CA LYS A 111 -15.49 -5.99 -2.15
C LYS A 111 -16.53 -4.91 -2.46
N GLN A 112 -17.38 -4.54 -1.47
CA GLN A 112 -18.39 -3.50 -1.65
C GLN A 112 -17.76 -2.14 -1.92
N ASP A 113 -16.69 -1.75 -1.18
CA ASP A 113 -15.99 -0.50 -1.43
C ASP A 113 -15.52 -0.40 -2.90
N PHE A 114 -14.99 -1.49 -3.47
CA PHE A 114 -14.56 -1.50 -4.87
C PHE A 114 -15.72 -1.34 -5.86
N HIS A 115 -16.89 -1.93 -5.58
CA HIS A 115 -18.08 -1.73 -6.41
C HIS A 115 -18.61 -0.29 -6.30
N ASP A 116 -18.60 0.28 -5.10
CA ASP A 116 -19.03 1.67 -4.87
C ASP A 116 -18.07 2.67 -5.53
N ILE A 117 -16.75 2.44 -5.45
CA ILE A 117 -15.73 3.21 -6.17
C ILE A 117 -15.97 3.14 -7.68
N ALA A 118 -16.18 1.95 -8.21
CA ALA A 118 -16.44 1.76 -9.63
C ALA A 118 -17.72 2.50 -10.07
N ALA A 119 -18.78 2.43 -9.30
CA ALA A 119 -20.03 3.16 -9.54
C ALA A 119 -19.83 4.69 -9.50
N ALA A 120 -19.07 5.18 -8.52
CA ALA A 120 -18.73 6.60 -8.41
C ALA A 120 -17.90 7.12 -9.60
N ILE A 121 -16.99 6.30 -10.12
CA ILE A 121 -16.22 6.64 -11.33
C ILE A 121 -17.13 6.61 -12.57
N GLY A 122 -18.03 5.64 -12.68
CA GLY A 122 -18.96 5.49 -13.82
C GLY A 122 -18.22 5.38 -15.15
N ASP A 123 -18.77 6.00 -16.20
CA ASP A 123 -18.22 5.94 -17.56
C ASP A 123 -17.13 7.00 -17.85
N ARG A 124 -16.70 7.76 -16.84
CA ARG A 124 -15.65 8.78 -16.99
C ARG A 124 -14.33 8.14 -17.40
N ASN A 125 -13.56 8.84 -18.24
CA ASN A 125 -12.25 8.38 -18.69
C ASN A 125 -11.19 8.60 -17.58
N ILE A 126 -11.32 7.84 -16.49
CA ILE A 126 -10.42 7.87 -15.34
C ILE A 126 -9.78 6.51 -15.20
N MET A 127 -8.45 6.48 -15.09
CA MET A 127 -7.69 5.27 -14.81
C MET A 127 -7.58 5.04 -13.30
N VAL A 128 -7.39 3.79 -12.90
CA VAL A 128 -7.17 3.43 -11.49
C VAL A 128 -5.82 2.73 -11.35
N LEU A 129 -4.92 3.28 -10.54
CA LEU A 129 -3.72 2.59 -10.08
C LEU A 129 -4.06 1.84 -8.79
N SER A 130 -4.14 0.52 -8.85
CA SER A 130 -4.39 -0.36 -7.71
C SER A 130 -3.06 -0.92 -7.19
N ASP A 131 -2.56 -0.32 -6.11
CA ASP A 131 -1.36 -0.81 -5.41
C ASP A 131 -1.75 -1.95 -4.47
N GLU A 132 -1.49 -3.17 -4.90
CA GLU A 132 -1.86 -4.41 -4.24
C GLU A 132 -0.64 -5.15 -3.67
N ILE A 133 0.47 -4.44 -3.42
CA ILE A 133 1.75 -5.02 -2.99
C ILE A 133 1.66 -5.88 -1.70
N TYR A 134 0.59 -5.72 -0.91
CA TYR A 134 0.29 -6.49 0.29
C TYR A 134 -0.86 -7.50 0.09
N SER A 135 -1.27 -7.79 -1.13
CA SER A 135 -2.43 -8.63 -1.48
C SER A 135 -2.49 -9.97 -0.73
N ARG A 136 -1.35 -10.62 -0.51
CA ARG A 136 -1.24 -11.90 0.23
C ARG A 136 -1.10 -11.73 1.76
N LEU A 137 -1.02 -10.49 2.26
CA LEU A 137 -0.91 -10.17 3.68
C LEU A 137 -2.23 -9.57 4.21
N VAL A 138 -3.34 -10.24 3.91
CA VAL A 138 -4.65 -10.00 4.51
C VAL A 138 -4.82 -10.99 5.66
N PHE A 139 -5.20 -10.49 6.84
CA PHE A 139 -5.36 -11.28 8.06
C PHE A 139 -6.82 -11.58 8.37
N GLU A 140 -7.73 -10.74 7.90
CA GLU A 140 -9.17 -10.84 8.12
C GLU A 140 -9.91 -10.53 6.83
N GLY A 141 -10.80 -11.44 6.40
CA GLY A 141 -11.49 -11.37 5.12
C GLY A 141 -10.61 -11.86 3.97
N GLU A 142 -10.92 -11.38 2.78
CA GLU A 142 -10.24 -11.74 1.54
C GLU A 142 -9.78 -10.47 0.80
N HIS A 143 -8.69 -10.61 0.06
CA HIS A 143 -8.26 -9.56 -0.87
C HIS A 143 -9.21 -9.53 -2.08
N TYR A 144 -9.62 -8.34 -2.46
CA TYR A 144 -10.37 -8.08 -3.69
C TYR A 144 -9.66 -7.00 -4.51
N SER A 145 -9.79 -7.04 -5.83
CA SER A 145 -9.17 -6.09 -6.74
C SER A 145 -10.23 -5.32 -7.52
N ILE A 146 -10.00 -4.03 -7.76
CA ILE A 146 -10.86 -3.24 -8.67
C ILE A 146 -10.83 -3.81 -10.09
N MET A 147 -9.73 -4.46 -10.49
CA MET A 147 -9.58 -5.13 -11.79
C MET A 147 -10.65 -6.23 -11.99
N SER A 148 -11.15 -6.80 -10.89
CA SER A 148 -12.19 -7.85 -10.91
C SER A 148 -13.62 -7.29 -11.04
N VAL A 149 -13.79 -5.97 -10.94
CA VAL A 149 -15.09 -5.33 -11.14
C VAL A 149 -15.40 -5.25 -12.65
N PRO A 150 -16.59 -5.68 -13.11
CA PRO A 150 -16.94 -5.60 -14.52
C PRO A 150 -16.71 -4.20 -15.11
N GLY A 151 -16.03 -4.14 -16.27
CA GLY A 151 -15.70 -2.89 -16.96
C GLY A 151 -14.45 -2.16 -16.44
N PHE A 152 -13.79 -2.66 -15.38
CA PHE A 152 -12.60 -2.00 -14.80
C PHE A 152 -11.27 -2.64 -15.17
N GLN A 153 -11.22 -3.82 -15.79
CA GLN A 153 -9.96 -4.46 -16.18
C GLN A 153 -9.11 -3.53 -17.07
N GLU A 154 -9.70 -2.99 -18.14
CA GLU A 154 -9.01 -2.12 -19.10
C GLU A 154 -8.65 -0.73 -18.52
N ARG A 155 -9.25 -0.36 -17.40
CA ARG A 155 -9.06 0.93 -16.73
C ARG A 155 -8.15 0.83 -15.51
N THR A 156 -7.67 -0.37 -15.21
CA THR A 156 -6.83 -0.64 -14.02
C THR A 156 -5.37 -0.82 -14.42
N ILE A 157 -4.49 -0.17 -13.67
CA ILE A 157 -3.07 -0.51 -13.56
C ILE A 157 -2.92 -1.22 -12.22
N LEU A 158 -2.85 -2.53 -12.22
CA LEU A 158 -2.53 -3.31 -11.03
C LEU A 158 -1.04 -3.28 -10.78
N LEU A 159 -0.63 -2.92 -9.57
CA LEU A 159 0.74 -3.04 -9.09
C LEU A 159 0.80 -4.12 -8.02
N ASP A 160 1.70 -5.08 -8.18
CA ASP A 160 2.03 -6.05 -7.15
C ASP A 160 3.52 -6.44 -7.28
N GLY A 161 4.02 -7.35 -6.47
CA GLY A 161 5.42 -7.73 -6.55
C GLY A 161 5.87 -8.71 -5.48
N PHE A 162 7.17 -8.96 -5.47
CA PHE A 162 7.79 -10.05 -4.71
C PHE A 162 8.31 -9.61 -3.35
N SER A 163 8.50 -8.30 -3.16
CA SER A 163 9.16 -7.74 -1.98
C SER A 163 8.48 -8.12 -0.67
N LYS A 164 7.15 -8.23 -0.64
CA LYS A 164 6.36 -8.42 0.57
C LYS A 164 5.86 -9.85 0.70
N THR A 165 5.14 -10.34 -0.29
CA THR A 165 4.60 -11.69 -0.32
C THR A 165 5.67 -12.76 -0.16
N TYR A 166 6.82 -12.57 -0.80
CA TYR A 166 7.90 -13.57 -0.83
C TYR A 166 9.15 -13.16 -0.04
N ALA A 167 9.05 -12.08 0.78
CA ALA A 167 10.18 -11.53 1.54
C ALA A 167 11.42 -11.21 0.67
N MET A 168 11.20 -10.83 -0.59
CA MET A 168 12.25 -10.59 -1.61
C MET A 168 12.55 -9.10 -1.81
N THR A 169 12.66 -8.31 -0.73
CA THR A 169 12.90 -6.86 -0.83
C THR A 169 14.22 -6.53 -1.52
N GLY A 170 15.29 -7.25 -1.21
CA GLY A 170 16.63 -7.08 -1.81
C GLY A 170 16.74 -7.57 -3.25
N TRP A 171 15.85 -8.44 -3.70
CA TRP A 171 15.83 -8.98 -5.06
C TRP A 171 15.35 -7.99 -6.12
N ARG A 172 14.74 -6.89 -5.68
CA ARG A 172 14.28 -5.80 -6.53
C ARG A 172 13.41 -6.25 -7.71
N MET A 173 12.27 -6.90 -7.42
CA MET A 173 11.32 -7.31 -8.45
C MET A 173 9.88 -6.98 -8.06
N GLY A 174 9.18 -6.37 -9.00
CA GLY A 174 7.75 -6.09 -8.97
C GLY A 174 7.19 -6.10 -10.40
N TYR A 175 5.92 -5.87 -10.52
CA TYR A 175 5.27 -5.83 -11.83
C TYR A 175 4.02 -4.94 -11.81
N GLY A 176 3.65 -4.49 -13.01
CA GLY A 176 2.35 -3.92 -13.30
C GLY A 176 1.60 -4.78 -14.29
N VAL A 177 0.27 -4.81 -14.17
CA VAL A 177 -0.63 -5.40 -15.15
C VAL A 177 -1.62 -4.34 -15.58
N MET A 178 -1.72 -4.12 -16.88
CA MET A 178 -2.55 -3.07 -17.49
C MET A 178 -2.83 -3.41 -18.96
N ARG A 179 -3.74 -2.68 -19.59
CA ARG A 179 -4.00 -2.87 -21.04
C ARG A 179 -2.70 -2.78 -21.87
N SER A 180 -2.60 -3.58 -22.92
CA SER A 180 -1.35 -3.85 -23.64
C SER A 180 -0.71 -2.62 -24.28
N ASP A 181 -1.49 -1.66 -24.78
CA ASP A 181 -1.00 -0.40 -25.34
C ASP A 181 -0.28 0.45 -24.28
N LEU A 182 -0.86 0.59 -23.07
CA LEU A 182 -0.23 1.27 -21.95
C LEU A 182 1.01 0.52 -21.47
N ALA A 183 0.95 -0.82 -21.38
CA ALA A 183 2.09 -1.65 -21.03
C ALA A 183 3.29 -1.43 -21.97
N ALA A 184 3.04 -1.26 -23.26
CA ALA A 184 4.08 -0.94 -24.24
C ALA A 184 4.74 0.43 -23.97
N HIS A 185 3.94 1.45 -23.60
CA HIS A 185 4.48 2.78 -23.24
C HIS A 185 5.30 2.74 -21.94
N ILE A 186 4.77 2.10 -20.90
CA ILE A 186 5.49 1.92 -19.62
C ILE A 186 6.79 1.14 -19.83
N THR A 187 6.77 0.09 -20.65
CA THR A 187 7.99 -0.68 -20.98
C THR A 187 9.04 0.21 -21.66
N ARG A 188 8.64 1.11 -22.55
CA ARG A 188 9.56 2.05 -23.19
C ARG A 188 10.18 3.01 -22.18
N LEU A 189 9.39 3.58 -21.26
CA LEU A 189 9.89 4.43 -20.18
C LEU A 189 10.87 3.67 -19.29
N MET A 190 10.53 2.44 -18.90
CA MET A 190 11.41 1.58 -18.10
C MET A 190 12.72 1.28 -18.82
N THR A 191 12.66 0.88 -20.08
CA THR A 191 13.86 0.52 -20.87
C THR A 191 14.84 1.68 -20.98
N ASN A 192 14.33 2.90 -21.14
CA ASN A 192 15.15 4.10 -21.29
C ASN A 192 15.61 4.72 -19.96
N SER A 193 15.11 4.25 -18.82
CA SER A 193 15.49 4.77 -17.48
C SER A 193 16.31 3.78 -16.67
N ASN A 194 15.85 2.55 -16.51
CA ASN A 194 16.47 1.54 -15.63
C ASN A 194 16.66 0.16 -16.29
N SER A 195 16.49 0.09 -17.62
CA SER A 195 16.66 -1.11 -18.46
C SER A 195 15.67 -2.23 -18.10
N CYS A 196 16.04 -3.18 -17.24
CA CYS A 196 15.19 -4.31 -16.85
C CYS A 196 15.54 -4.84 -15.47
N THR A 197 14.64 -5.64 -14.90
CA THR A 197 14.94 -6.47 -13.73
C THR A 197 15.95 -7.56 -14.11
N ALA A 198 16.93 -7.81 -13.25
CA ALA A 198 17.97 -8.82 -13.45
C ALA A 198 17.37 -10.19 -13.85
N SER A 199 17.96 -10.85 -14.86
CA SER A 199 17.41 -12.09 -15.41
C SER A 199 17.34 -13.23 -14.39
N PHE A 200 18.36 -13.40 -13.56
CA PHE A 200 18.36 -14.41 -12.50
C PHE A 200 17.26 -14.16 -11.46
N THR A 201 16.98 -12.90 -11.14
CA THR A 201 15.85 -12.53 -10.26
C THR A 201 14.52 -12.93 -10.90
N GLN A 202 14.35 -12.75 -12.21
CA GLN A 202 13.13 -13.16 -12.91
C GLN A 202 12.93 -14.68 -12.88
N VAL A 203 14.00 -15.45 -12.98
CA VAL A 203 13.94 -16.92 -12.84
C VAL A 203 13.52 -17.30 -11.43
N ALA A 204 14.14 -16.71 -10.41
CA ALA A 204 13.74 -16.92 -9.01
C ALA A 204 12.28 -16.54 -8.75
N GLY A 205 11.78 -15.48 -9.41
CA GLY A 205 10.38 -15.07 -9.30
C GLY A 205 9.39 -16.05 -9.90
N ILE A 206 9.77 -16.78 -10.96
CA ILE A 206 8.93 -17.86 -11.51
C ILE A 206 8.76 -18.95 -10.45
N GLU A 207 9.85 -19.34 -9.78
CA GLU A 207 9.79 -20.31 -8.68
C GLU A 207 8.96 -19.80 -7.51
N ALA A 208 9.10 -18.53 -7.13
CA ALA A 208 8.31 -17.93 -6.07
C ALA A 208 6.80 -17.99 -6.35
N ILE A 209 6.37 -17.80 -7.61
CA ILE A 209 4.95 -17.88 -8.00
C ILE A 209 4.46 -19.33 -8.07
N ARG A 210 5.24 -20.22 -8.69
CA ARG A 210 4.80 -21.59 -9.05
C ARG A 210 5.14 -22.62 -7.98
N GLY A 211 6.11 -22.34 -7.14
CA GLY A 211 6.57 -23.22 -6.07
C GLY A 211 5.59 -23.34 -4.91
N ASP A 212 6.00 -24.07 -3.89
CA ASP A 212 5.20 -24.27 -2.67
C ASP A 212 4.95 -22.92 -1.94
N GLN A 213 3.68 -22.62 -1.68
CA GLN A 213 3.25 -21.38 -1.01
C GLN A 213 3.20 -21.50 0.52
N SER A 214 3.51 -22.65 1.10
CA SER A 214 3.42 -22.88 2.55
C SER A 214 4.29 -21.91 3.38
N SER A 215 5.41 -21.46 2.83
CA SER A 215 6.27 -20.45 3.45
C SER A 215 5.61 -19.08 3.55
N VAL A 216 4.84 -18.69 2.52
CA VAL A 216 4.05 -17.45 2.51
C VAL A 216 2.95 -17.52 3.58
N ASP A 217 2.25 -18.65 3.66
CA ASP A 217 1.17 -18.86 4.63
C ASP A 217 1.70 -18.87 6.08
N ARG A 218 2.84 -19.53 6.33
CA ARG A 218 3.52 -19.48 7.64
C ARG A 218 3.93 -18.05 8.02
N MET A 219 4.50 -17.31 7.08
CA MET A 219 4.89 -15.90 7.31
C MET A 219 3.68 -15.02 7.60
N ARG A 220 2.58 -15.18 6.87
CA ARG A 220 1.32 -14.47 7.11
C ARG A 220 0.76 -14.77 8.49
N ALA A 221 0.74 -16.03 8.90
CA ALA A 221 0.28 -16.44 10.24
C ALA A 221 1.16 -15.82 11.36
N GLU A 222 2.48 -15.77 11.16
CA GLU A 222 3.40 -15.16 12.10
C GLU A 222 3.20 -13.63 12.17
N PHE A 223 3.01 -12.93 11.05
CA PHE A 223 2.68 -11.50 11.06
C PHE A 223 1.37 -11.23 11.79
N ARG A 224 0.35 -12.06 11.59
CA ARG A 224 -0.91 -11.96 12.34
C ARG A 224 -0.67 -12.06 13.85
N ARG A 225 0.07 -13.08 14.30
CA ARG A 225 0.42 -13.29 15.72
C ARG A 225 1.16 -12.07 16.31
N ARG A 226 2.14 -11.53 15.58
CA ARG A 226 2.91 -10.35 16.02
C ARG A 226 2.05 -9.09 16.07
N ARG A 227 1.21 -8.87 15.06
CA ARG A 227 0.24 -7.77 15.03
C ARG A 227 -0.67 -7.81 16.25
N ASP A 228 -1.28 -8.95 16.51
CA ASP A 228 -2.25 -9.12 17.61
C ASP A 228 -1.59 -8.80 18.96
N ALA A 229 -0.40 -9.34 19.21
CA ALA A 229 0.35 -9.07 20.42
C ALA A 229 0.74 -7.59 20.56
N PHE A 230 1.25 -6.99 19.48
CA PHE A 230 1.72 -5.61 19.51
C PHE A 230 0.59 -4.60 19.67
N VAL A 231 -0.53 -4.78 18.98
CA VAL A 231 -1.73 -3.93 19.12
C VAL A 231 -2.32 -4.05 20.53
N ALA A 232 -2.45 -5.28 21.05
CA ALA A 232 -2.91 -5.48 22.42
C ALA A 232 -1.98 -4.83 23.46
N GLY A 233 -0.67 -4.81 23.20
CA GLY A 233 0.31 -4.13 24.03
C GLY A 233 0.15 -2.61 23.98
N LEU A 234 0.10 -2.03 22.79
CA LEU A 234 -0.06 -0.57 22.59
C LEU A 234 -1.34 -0.04 23.26
N ASN A 235 -2.46 -0.75 23.15
CA ASN A 235 -3.74 -0.34 23.75
C ASN A 235 -3.75 -0.35 25.30
N ARG A 236 -2.69 -0.87 25.95
CA ARG A 236 -2.50 -0.79 27.41
C ARG A 236 -1.65 0.41 27.84
N ILE A 237 -0.98 1.05 26.88
CA ILE A 237 -0.08 2.19 27.15
C ILE A 237 -0.92 3.48 27.19
N LYS A 238 -0.75 4.28 28.22
CA LYS A 238 -1.45 5.57 28.38
C LYS A 238 -1.21 6.47 27.16
N GLY A 239 -2.27 7.02 26.61
CA GLY A 239 -2.20 7.95 25.49
C GLY A 239 -2.17 7.29 24.10
N PHE A 240 -2.02 5.96 24.01
CA PHE A 240 -2.06 5.22 22.75
C PHE A 240 -3.40 4.52 22.58
N SER A 241 -3.92 4.55 21.36
CA SER A 241 -5.04 3.70 20.95
C SER A 241 -4.82 3.23 19.52
N CYS A 242 -5.05 1.95 19.25
CA CYS A 242 -4.78 1.35 17.96
C CYS A 242 -5.93 0.46 17.50
N ARG A 243 -6.49 0.76 16.34
CA ARG A 243 -7.37 -0.16 15.62
C ARG A 243 -6.58 -1.38 15.16
N MET A 244 -7.23 -2.54 15.12
CA MET A 244 -6.61 -3.78 14.63
C MET A 244 -6.45 -3.70 13.11
N PRO A 245 -5.22 -3.64 12.58
CA PRO A 245 -5.00 -3.63 11.12
C PRO A 245 -5.47 -4.94 10.49
N LYS A 246 -6.21 -4.86 9.38
CA LYS A 246 -6.73 -6.05 8.68
C LYS A 246 -5.73 -6.65 7.70
N GLY A 247 -4.68 -5.89 7.34
CA GLY A 247 -3.65 -6.35 6.40
C GLY A 247 -2.33 -5.61 6.54
N ALA A 248 -1.39 -5.91 5.64
CA ALA A 248 -0.01 -5.46 5.65
C ALA A 248 0.74 -5.90 6.93
N PHE A 249 1.85 -5.29 7.27
CA PHE A 249 2.59 -5.54 8.50
C PHE A 249 2.90 -4.23 9.27
N TYR A 250 2.00 -3.24 9.11
CA TYR A 250 2.08 -1.98 9.82
C TYR A 250 0.99 -1.87 10.88
N VAL A 251 1.31 -1.11 11.91
CA VAL A 251 0.42 -0.76 13.01
C VAL A 251 0.46 0.76 13.13
N PHE A 252 -0.71 1.40 13.17
CA PHE A 252 -0.86 2.85 13.08
C PHE A 252 -1.67 3.41 14.25
N PRO A 253 -1.09 3.41 15.49
CA PRO A 253 -1.77 3.90 16.68
C PRO A 253 -2.01 5.40 16.63
N ASN A 254 -3.18 5.80 17.08
CA ASN A 254 -3.54 7.16 17.44
C ASN A 254 -2.83 7.56 18.75
N ILE A 255 -2.17 8.70 18.74
CA ILE A 255 -1.37 9.23 19.85
C ILE A 255 -1.89 10.58 20.36
N THR A 256 -3.04 11.04 19.87
CA THR A 256 -3.57 12.39 20.20
C THR A 256 -3.77 12.59 21.71
N LYS A 257 -4.09 11.52 22.42
CA LYS A 257 -4.26 11.54 23.90
C LYS A 257 -2.95 11.69 24.67
N THR A 258 -1.78 11.61 23.98
CA THR A 258 -0.49 11.91 24.62
C THR A 258 -0.25 13.41 24.74
N GLY A 259 -0.95 14.24 23.96
CA GLY A 259 -0.71 15.67 23.83
C GLY A 259 0.50 16.03 22.96
N TRP A 260 1.24 15.03 22.46
CA TRP A 260 2.41 15.22 21.62
C TRP A 260 2.04 15.26 20.13
N LYS A 261 2.80 16.02 19.36
CA LYS A 261 2.83 15.92 17.89
C LYS A 261 3.58 14.66 17.46
N SER A 262 3.21 14.10 16.31
CA SER A 262 3.73 12.80 15.84
C SER A 262 5.24 12.79 15.59
N LYS A 263 5.81 13.86 15.02
CA LYS A 263 7.27 13.92 14.76
C LYS A 263 8.09 14.05 16.04
N PRO A 264 7.80 15.01 16.95
CA PRO A 264 8.49 15.09 18.24
C PRO A 264 8.39 13.80 19.07
N LEU A 265 7.23 13.14 19.08
CA LEU A 265 7.07 11.88 19.81
C LEU A 265 7.90 10.76 19.19
N ALA A 266 7.93 10.66 17.86
CA ALA A 266 8.76 9.66 17.17
C ALA A 266 10.25 9.85 17.49
N ASP A 267 10.74 11.09 17.50
CA ASP A 267 12.12 11.43 17.83
C ASP A 267 12.44 11.09 19.30
N ALA A 268 11.58 11.50 20.24
CA ALA A 268 11.78 11.23 21.67
C ALA A 268 11.79 9.71 21.95
N LEU A 269 10.89 8.93 21.33
CA LEU A 269 10.88 7.48 21.46
C LEU A 269 12.18 6.86 20.90
N LEU A 270 12.74 7.38 19.83
CA LEU A 270 14.00 6.91 19.28
C LEU A 270 15.17 7.26 20.18
N GLU A 271 15.29 8.50 20.61
CA GLU A 271 16.46 9.01 21.34
C GLU A 271 16.46 8.59 22.81
N GLU A 272 15.31 8.61 23.47
CA GLU A 272 15.20 8.35 24.90
C GLU A 272 14.80 6.93 25.25
N ALA A 273 14.01 6.26 24.39
CA ALA A 273 13.55 4.90 24.62
C ALA A 273 14.22 3.84 23.71
N GLY A 274 14.98 4.28 22.68
CA GLY A 274 15.57 3.38 21.70
C GLY A 274 14.54 2.59 20.91
N VAL A 275 13.38 3.21 20.59
CA VAL A 275 12.30 2.62 19.81
C VAL A 275 12.04 3.45 18.56
N ALA A 276 12.33 2.85 17.41
CA ALA A 276 12.10 3.49 16.12
C ALA A 276 10.62 3.40 15.69
N ALA A 277 10.00 4.55 15.45
CA ALA A 277 8.70 4.69 14.84
C ALA A 277 8.76 5.78 13.77
N LEU A 278 7.85 5.77 12.80
CA LEU A 278 7.72 6.88 11.87
C LEU A 278 6.54 7.77 12.26
N SER A 279 6.78 9.09 12.18
CA SER A 279 5.71 10.08 12.32
C SER A 279 4.62 9.83 11.26
N GLY A 280 3.37 9.85 11.67
CA GLY A 280 2.24 9.75 10.74
C GLY A 280 2.20 10.91 9.74
N ALA A 281 2.65 12.10 10.14
CA ALA A 281 2.77 13.26 9.25
C ALA A 281 3.71 13.01 8.05
N SER A 282 4.64 12.05 8.14
CA SER A 282 5.47 11.61 7.01
C SER A 282 4.67 10.89 5.91
N PHE A 283 3.41 10.57 6.16
CA PHE A 283 2.51 9.91 5.21
C PHE A 283 1.41 10.85 4.68
N GLY A 284 1.51 12.13 4.95
CA GLY A 284 0.58 13.16 4.51
C GLY A 284 -0.10 13.88 5.69
N GLU A 285 -0.84 14.94 5.38
CA GLU A 285 -1.42 15.84 6.37
C GLU A 285 -2.38 15.17 7.35
N PHE A 286 -3.18 14.20 6.86
CA PHE A 286 -4.13 13.45 7.70
C PHE A 286 -3.46 12.34 8.53
N GLY A 287 -2.15 12.18 8.43
CA GLY A 287 -1.38 11.29 9.27
C GLY A 287 -0.90 11.93 10.59
N GLU A 288 -1.07 13.25 10.79
CA GLU A 288 -0.75 13.87 12.08
C GLU A 288 -1.65 13.30 13.20
N GLY A 289 -1.07 13.09 14.37
CA GLY A 289 -1.73 12.44 15.49
C GLY A 289 -1.57 10.92 15.51
N TYR A 290 -0.76 10.36 14.61
CA TYR A 290 -0.48 8.92 14.52
C TYR A 290 1.02 8.63 14.45
N LEU A 291 1.40 7.41 14.83
CA LEU A 291 2.74 6.85 14.58
C LEU A 291 2.59 5.58 13.74
N ARG A 292 3.58 5.28 12.88
CA ARG A 292 3.65 3.99 12.21
C ARG A 292 4.74 3.11 12.80
N PHE A 293 4.36 1.93 13.26
CA PHE A 293 5.27 0.85 13.59
C PHE A 293 5.21 -0.26 12.54
N SER A 294 6.23 -1.10 12.51
CA SER A 294 6.28 -2.31 11.69
C SER A 294 6.40 -3.53 12.59
N VAL A 295 5.54 -4.54 12.36
CA VAL A 295 5.63 -5.84 13.05
C VAL A 295 6.55 -6.84 12.32
N ALA A 296 7.28 -6.40 11.31
CA ALA A 296 8.30 -7.18 10.63
C ALA A 296 9.59 -7.27 11.48
N ASN A 297 9.44 -7.72 12.72
CA ASN A 297 10.50 -7.91 13.72
C ASN A 297 10.15 -9.11 14.59
N SER A 298 11.09 -9.62 15.41
CA SER A 298 10.79 -10.72 16.33
C SER A 298 9.77 -10.31 17.39
N LEU A 299 8.99 -11.27 17.92
CA LEU A 299 8.05 -10.99 18.99
C LEU A 299 8.77 -10.50 20.26
N GLU A 300 9.98 -10.98 20.50
CA GLU A 300 10.83 -10.53 21.60
C GLU A 300 11.14 -9.04 21.50
N ASN A 301 11.63 -8.59 20.33
CA ASN A 301 11.92 -7.17 20.09
C ASN A 301 10.66 -6.30 20.17
N LEU A 302 9.52 -6.80 19.67
CA LEU A 302 8.24 -6.09 19.78
C LEU A 302 7.79 -5.93 21.23
N ASN A 303 7.91 -6.98 22.05
CA ASN A 303 7.61 -6.90 23.48
C ASN A 303 8.57 -5.98 24.23
N GLN A 304 9.86 -6.01 23.89
CA GLN A 304 10.83 -5.07 24.44
C GLN A 304 10.48 -3.62 24.08
N ALA A 305 10.09 -3.35 22.83
CA ALA A 305 9.65 -2.03 22.41
C ALA A 305 8.42 -1.56 23.19
N LEU A 306 7.42 -2.41 23.39
CA LEU A 306 6.24 -2.10 24.22
C LEU A 306 6.64 -1.72 25.65
N GLY A 307 7.52 -2.49 26.28
CA GLY A 307 8.02 -2.19 27.63
C GLY A 307 8.73 -0.85 27.71
N ARG A 308 9.55 -0.52 26.70
CA ARG A 308 10.28 0.75 26.62
C ARG A 308 9.35 1.94 26.40
N ILE A 309 8.34 1.81 25.52
CA ILE A 309 7.33 2.85 25.29
C ILE A 309 6.53 3.08 26.57
N ASP A 310 6.08 2.03 27.27
CA ASP A 310 5.32 2.13 28.51
C ASP A 310 6.14 2.83 29.62
N ALA A 311 7.40 2.46 29.78
CA ALA A 311 8.31 3.09 30.76
C ALA A 311 8.53 4.58 30.45
N TRP A 312 8.76 4.92 29.19
CA TRP A 312 8.91 6.29 28.73
C TRP A 312 7.63 7.11 28.96
N THR A 313 6.47 6.55 28.62
CA THR A 313 5.16 7.19 28.79
C THR A 313 4.85 7.49 30.25
N LYS A 314 5.14 6.54 31.18
CA LYS A 314 4.94 6.73 32.61
C LYS A 314 5.80 7.86 33.19
N LYS A 315 6.95 8.15 32.56
CA LYS A 315 7.85 9.20 32.99
C LYS A 315 7.44 10.59 32.45
N ASN A 316 6.85 10.63 31.23
CA ASN A 316 6.72 11.85 30.45
C ASN A 316 5.25 12.28 30.23
N LEU A 317 4.25 11.44 30.57
CA LEU A 317 2.81 11.70 30.47
C LEU A 317 2.09 11.47 31.81
#